data_f2fe6738e608eb49e6b7dfa68f2d1c29
#
_entry.id   f2fe6738e608eb49e6b7dfa68f2d1c29
#
_cell.length_a   1.000
_cell.length_b   1.000
_cell.length_c   1.000
_cell.angle_alpha   90.00
_cell.angle_beta   90.00
_cell.angle_gamma   90.00
#
_symmetry.space_group_name_H-M   'P 1'
#
loop_
_entity.id
_entity.type
_entity.pdbx_description
1 polymer ?
#
loop_
_entity_poly.entity_id
_entity_poly.type
_entity_poly.pdbx_seq_one_letter_code
_entity_poly.pdbx_strand_id
1 'polypeptide(L)'
;MKHIRISLFLCLLFILNAFHVFAQSSGASQTENYFGLLKNKRVAVVANPTSVVGKAHLVDTLITSGIQVVKIFAPEHGFRGEAGNGDHVSNGFDKKTKLPIFSLYGSHTRPTPEMLSNVDVIVFDIQDVGVRFYTFLATMQEVMEAAVISKKEIIVLDRPNPNGYYIDGPVMTDPKLYSFVGQLPIPIVHGCTLGELAKMINGEGWLSGKKSCELTVIPCSAYTHNSYFELPIKPSPNLPNMTSIYAYPSLCLFEGTCISIGRGTNLPFQQFGFPNCKRGETSFTPKEIPGVSTNPPFENQLCKGIKVSFEERPTQMNLSWLMTMYSSYPNKEKFFSSPGFFDKLAGNSLLRKQIAKGISEDEIRATWQKDLNSYKVIRQKYLLYPDFN
;
A
#
# COMPACT_ATOMS: atom_id res chain seq x y z
N MET A 1 -9.35 18.99 58.78
CA MET A 1 -8.24 19.07 57.82
C MET A 1 -7.65 17.72 57.38
N LYS A 2 -7.57 16.69 58.23
CA LYS A 2 -7.08 15.36 57.85
C LYS A 2 -7.96 14.60 56.83
N HIS A 3 -9.27 14.71 56.94
CA HIS A 3 -10.23 14.03 56.08
C HIS A 3 -10.28 14.61 54.64
N ILE A 4 -10.01 15.89 54.45
CA ILE A 4 -9.97 16.55 53.12
C ILE A 4 -8.74 16.11 52.35
N ARG A 5 -7.60 15.89 53.02
CA ARG A 5 -6.37 15.43 52.36
C ARG A 5 -6.46 13.98 51.87
N ILE A 6 -7.17 13.11 52.60
CA ILE A 6 -7.38 11.71 52.20
C ILE A 6 -8.33 11.61 51.00
N SER A 7 -9.40 12.41 50.94
CA SER A 7 -10.31 12.46 49.80
C SER A 7 -9.63 12.99 48.52
N LEU A 8 -8.77 14.00 48.63
CA LEU A 8 -8.01 14.50 47.46
C LEU A 8 -7.00 13.47 46.94
N PHE A 9 -6.36 12.70 47.81
CA PHE A 9 -5.42 11.66 47.42
C PHE A 9 -6.11 10.46 46.74
N LEU A 10 -7.29 10.08 47.19
CA LEU A 10 -8.13 9.07 46.54
C LEU A 10 -8.66 9.52 45.17
N CYS A 11 -9.06 10.79 45.01
CA CYS A 11 -9.46 11.34 43.70
C CYS A 11 -8.30 11.41 42.73
N LEU A 12 -7.10 11.75 43.20
CA LEU A 12 -5.88 11.75 42.33
C LEU A 12 -5.49 10.33 41.85
N LEU A 13 -5.65 9.31 42.71
CA LEU A 13 -5.45 7.91 42.33
C LEU A 13 -6.49 7.39 41.34
N PHE A 14 -7.73 7.89 41.38
CA PHE A 14 -8.78 7.54 40.40
C PHE A 14 -8.55 8.20 39.03
N ILE A 15 -8.00 9.41 39.00
CA ILE A 15 -7.68 10.13 37.73
C ILE A 15 -6.46 9.51 37.05
N LEU A 16 -5.51 8.94 37.79
CA LEU A 16 -4.32 8.28 37.20
C LEU A 16 -4.63 6.91 36.57
N ASN A 17 -5.79 6.31 36.82
CA ASN A 17 -6.17 5.03 36.20
C ASN A 17 -6.98 5.16 34.89
N ALA A 18 -7.24 6.38 34.37
CA ALA A 18 -8.20 6.61 33.29
C ALA A 18 -7.59 6.71 31.87
N PHE A 19 -6.28 6.66 31.71
CA PHE A 19 -5.69 6.74 30.36
C PHE A 19 -4.67 5.62 30.12
N HIS A 20 -5.13 4.39 30.01
CA HIS A 20 -4.39 3.42 29.21
C HIS A 20 -4.62 3.79 27.73
N VAL A 21 -3.80 4.68 27.19
CA VAL A 21 -3.69 4.83 25.75
C VAL A 21 -3.08 3.54 25.23
N PHE A 22 -3.91 2.61 24.79
CA PHE A 22 -3.41 1.43 24.10
C PHE A 22 -2.70 1.92 22.83
N ALA A 23 -1.40 1.68 22.76
CA ALA A 23 -0.64 1.97 21.55
C ALA A 23 -1.20 1.14 20.40
N GLN A 24 -1.36 1.78 19.24
CA GLN A 24 -1.75 1.08 18.03
C GLN A 24 -0.77 -0.03 17.73
N SER A 25 -1.27 -1.23 17.47
CA SER A 25 -0.43 -2.36 17.06
C SER A 25 -1.00 -3.09 15.85
N SER A 26 -0.11 -3.60 15.00
CA SER A 26 -0.49 -4.45 13.87
C SER A 26 -1.02 -5.80 14.34
N GLY A 27 -1.77 -6.49 13.48
CA GLY A 27 -2.16 -7.88 13.71
C GLY A 27 -0.95 -8.79 13.96
N ALA A 28 0.17 -8.53 13.29
CA ALA A 28 1.41 -9.27 13.50
C ALA A 28 1.96 -9.20 14.93
N SER A 29 1.72 -8.09 15.63
CA SER A 29 2.18 -7.90 17.01
C SER A 29 1.34 -8.63 18.05
N GLN A 30 0.16 -9.11 17.67
CA GLN A 30 -0.79 -9.81 18.55
C GLN A 30 -0.61 -11.33 18.42
N THR A 31 0.58 -11.80 18.75
CA THR A 31 1.01 -13.20 18.54
C THR A 31 0.12 -14.23 19.23
N GLU A 32 -0.47 -13.88 20.36
CA GLU A 32 -1.44 -14.72 21.11
C GLU A 32 -2.71 -15.04 20.30
N ASN A 33 -3.07 -14.20 19.33
CA ASN A 33 -4.28 -14.37 18.53
C ASN A 33 -4.09 -15.34 17.34
N TYR A 34 -2.83 -15.61 16.92
CA TYR A 34 -2.62 -16.46 15.74
C TYR A 34 -1.58 -17.58 15.91
N PHE A 35 -0.71 -17.55 16.90
CA PHE A 35 0.26 -18.64 17.10
C PHE A 35 -0.43 -20.00 17.31
N GLY A 36 -1.56 -20.02 18.04
CA GLY A 36 -2.38 -21.20 18.20
C GLY A 36 -2.90 -21.78 16.89
N LEU A 37 -3.24 -20.91 15.93
CA LEU A 37 -3.71 -21.30 14.60
C LEU A 37 -2.61 -21.90 13.72
N LEU A 38 -1.33 -21.61 14.01
CA LEU A 38 -0.16 -22.06 13.26
C LEU A 38 0.48 -23.31 13.85
N LYS A 39 0.10 -23.69 15.07
CA LYS A 39 0.71 -24.84 15.78
C LYS A 39 0.51 -26.13 14.98
N ASN A 40 1.58 -26.91 14.82
CA ASN A 40 1.63 -28.17 14.08
C ASN A 40 1.27 -28.05 12.58
N LYS A 41 1.27 -26.84 12.01
CA LYS A 41 1.07 -26.59 10.58
C LYS A 41 2.37 -26.23 9.90
N ARG A 42 2.53 -26.62 8.63
CA ARG A 42 3.61 -26.17 7.75
C ARG A 42 3.21 -24.81 7.17
N VAL A 43 3.90 -23.76 7.59
CA VAL A 43 3.54 -22.36 7.32
C VAL A 43 4.36 -21.83 6.15
N ALA A 44 3.69 -21.25 5.14
CA ALA A 44 4.32 -20.35 4.19
C ALA A 44 4.06 -18.90 4.62
N VAL A 45 5.06 -18.02 4.48
CA VAL A 45 4.92 -16.61 4.88
C VAL A 45 5.12 -15.72 3.66
N VAL A 46 4.13 -14.87 3.36
CA VAL A 46 4.25 -13.78 2.38
C VAL A 46 4.70 -12.54 3.14
N ALA A 47 5.94 -12.12 2.94
CA ALA A 47 6.57 -11.11 3.78
C ALA A 47 7.63 -10.28 3.02
N ASN A 48 7.85 -9.07 3.52
CA ASN A 48 8.89 -8.15 3.07
C ASN A 48 9.54 -7.45 4.28
N PRO A 49 10.44 -6.44 4.10
CA PRO A 49 11.08 -5.76 5.22
C PRO A 49 10.15 -5.15 6.26
N THR A 50 8.90 -4.85 5.89
CA THR A 50 7.91 -4.26 6.82
C THR A 50 7.27 -5.29 7.75
N SER A 51 7.47 -6.58 7.49
CA SER A 51 6.88 -7.70 8.24
C SER A 51 7.60 -7.89 9.57
N VAL A 52 7.31 -7.03 10.55
CA VAL A 52 7.98 -7.03 11.85
C VAL A 52 7.02 -7.19 13.02
N VAL A 53 7.50 -7.85 14.07
CA VAL A 53 6.90 -7.95 15.40
C VAL A 53 7.87 -7.29 16.38
N GLY A 54 7.53 -6.10 16.85
CA GLY A 54 8.49 -5.27 17.58
C GLY A 54 9.70 -4.91 16.71
N LYS A 55 10.89 -5.35 17.12
CA LYS A 55 12.16 -5.13 16.40
C LYS A 55 12.60 -6.33 15.55
N ALA A 56 11.91 -7.46 15.65
CA ALA A 56 12.26 -8.69 14.94
C ALA A 56 11.41 -8.89 13.68
N HIS A 57 12.00 -9.43 12.64
CA HIS A 57 11.23 -9.83 11.46
C HIS A 57 10.26 -10.98 11.82
N LEU A 58 9.02 -10.94 11.29
CA LEU A 58 7.98 -11.94 11.60
C LEU A 58 8.46 -13.39 11.42
N VAL A 59 9.15 -13.69 10.31
CA VAL A 59 9.68 -15.04 10.05
C VAL A 59 10.62 -15.50 11.16
N ASP A 60 11.50 -14.60 11.62
CA ASP A 60 12.43 -14.91 12.72
C ASP A 60 11.65 -15.16 14.03
N THR A 61 10.62 -14.35 14.30
CA THR A 61 9.75 -14.50 15.47
C THR A 61 8.99 -15.84 15.44
N LEU A 62 8.41 -16.21 14.30
CA LEU A 62 7.70 -17.48 14.15
C LEU A 62 8.62 -18.67 14.42
N ILE A 63 9.80 -18.69 13.81
CA ILE A 63 10.77 -19.79 13.99
C ILE A 63 11.24 -19.91 15.45
N THR A 64 11.59 -18.79 16.09
CA THR A 64 12.03 -18.80 17.49
C THR A 64 10.93 -19.21 18.47
N SER A 65 9.66 -19.07 18.06
CA SER A 65 8.48 -19.51 18.82
C SER A 65 8.07 -20.97 18.50
N GLY A 66 8.88 -21.70 17.72
CA GLY A 66 8.64 -23.12 17.41
C GLY A 66 7.60 -23.36 16.31
N ILE A 67 7.21 -22.31 15.54
CA ILE A 67 6.32 -22.48 14.39
C ILE A 67 7.12 -23.00 13.19
N GLN A 68 6.59 -24.04 12.52
CA GLN A 68 7.24 -24.68 11.38
C GLN A 68 7.05 -23.83 10.10
N VAL A 69 7.88 -22.79 9.91
CA VAL A 69 7.94 -22.07 8.64
C VAL A 69 8.71 -22.91 7.63
N VAL A 70 8.11 -23.19 6.47
CA VAL A 70 8.71 -24.07 5.44
C VAL A 70 9.17 -23.30 4.20
N LYS A 71 8.63 -22.09 3.94
CA LYS A 71 9.02 -21.24 2.82
C LYS A 71 8.55 -19.80 2.97
N ILE A 72 9.15 -18.94 2.17
CA ILE A 72 8.87 -17.52 2.11
C ILE A 72 8.47 -17.16 0.68
N PHE A 73 7.46 -16.33 0.56
CA PHE A 73 7.08 -15.65 -0.68
C PHE A 73 7.41 -14.16 -0.57
N ALA A 74 8.22 -13.66 -1.47
CA ALA A 74 8.69 -12.27 -1.47
C ALA A 74 7.99 -11.47 -2.59
N PRO A 75 7.30 -10.36 -2.25
CA PRO A 75 6.72 -9.45 -3.24
C PRO A 75 7.79 -8.57 -3.90
N GLU A 76 7.37 -7.56 -4.64
CA GLU A 76 8.24 -6.48 -5.10
C GLU A 76 9.12 -5.96 -3.96
N HIS A 77 10.34 -5.55 -4.23
CA HIS A 77 11.41 -5.16 -3.30
C HIS A 77 12.04 -6.29 -2.48
N GLY A 78 11.57 -7.54 -2.62
CA GLY A 78 12.18 -8.70 -2.00
C GLY A 78 11.87 -8.88 -0.53
N PHE A 79 12.42 -9.96 0.06
CA PHE A 79 12.10 -10.37 1.42
C PHE A 79 12.74 -9.49 2.50
N ARG A 80 14.02 -9.11 2.33
CA ARG A 80 14.75 -8.25 3.29
C ARG A 80 15.18 -6.91 2.69
N GLY A 81 14.53 -6.45 1.59
CA GLY A 81 14.78 -5.14 0.98
C GLY A 81 15.99 -5.11 0.06
N GLU A 82 16.24 -6.18 -0.65
CA GLU A 82 17.44 -6.36 -1.50
C GLU A 82 17.25 -5.84 -2.93
N ALA A 83 16.01 -5.55 -3.35
CA ALA A 83 15.68 -5.13 -4.72
C ALA A 83 15.05 -3.73 -4.77
N GLY A 84 15.43 -2.93 -5.77
CA GLY A 84 14.86 -1.63 -6.10
C GLY A 84 13.47 -1.72 -6.77
N ASN A 85 12.95 -0.57 -7.17
CA ASN A 85 11.68 -0.50 -7.88
C ASN A 85 11.80 -1.12 -9.28
N GLY A 86 10.97 -2.10 -9.58
CA GLY A 86 10.98 -2.80 -10.85
C GLY A 86 12.15 -3.78 -11.05
N ASP A 87 13.04 -3.91 -10.07
CA ASP A 87 14.16 -4.84 -10.15
C ASP A 87 13.67 -6.30 -10.03
N HIS A 88 14.41 -7.19 -10.65
CA HIS A 88 14.12 -8.62 -10.60
C HIS A 88 14.35 -9.18 -9.19
N VAL A 89 13.30 -9.69 -8.57
CA VAL A 89 13.38 -10.44 -7.31
C VAL A 89 13.62 -11.91 -7.62
N SER A 90 14.82 -12.40 -7.32
CA SER A 90 15.21 -13.79 -7.62
C SER A 90 14.69 -14.77 -6.56
N ASN A 91 14.41 -16.01 -7.00
CA ASN A 91 14.29 -17.12 -6.08
C ASN A 91 15.64 -17.40 -5.42
N GLY A 92 15.62 -17.89 -4.18
CA GLY A 92 16.85 -18.14 -3.44
C GLY A 92 16.60 -18.73 -2.05
N PHE A 93 17.55 -18.47 -1.16
CA PHE A 93 17.43 -18.87 0.25
C PHE A 93 17.75 -17.68 1.15
N ASP A 94 16.94 -17.53 2.20
CA ASP A 94 17.26 -16.54 3.24
C ASP A 94 18.59 -16.91 3.94
N LYS A 95 19.54 -15.98 3.92
CA LYS A 95 20.87 -16.21 4.51
C LYS A 95 20.83 -16.59 5.98
N LYS A 96 19.85 -16.05 6.73
CA LYS A 96 19.71 -16.26 8.17
C LYS A 96 19.03 -17.57 8.51
N THR A 97 17.86 -17.82 7.93
CA THR A 97 17.02 -18.98 8.29
C THR A 97 17.22 -20.19 7.40
N LYS A 98 17.91 -20.03 6.27
CA LYS A 98 18.08 -21.04 5.20
C LYS A 98 16.78 -21.49 4.55
N LEU A 99 15.68 -20.79 4.80
CA LEU A 99 14.40 -21.07 4.15
C LEU A 99 14.43 -20.68 2.68
N PRO A 100 13.75 -21.45 1.81
CA PRO A 100 13.60 -21.08 0.40
C PRO A 100 12.73 -19.85 0.27
N ILE A 101 13.15 -18.92 -0.61
CA ILE A 101 12.43 -17.70 -0.99
C ILE A 101 11.97 -17.87 -2.42
N PHE A 102 10.70 -17.65 -2.68
CA PHE A 102 10.10 -17.57 -4.01
C PHE A 102 9.62 -16.15 -4.29
N SER A 103 10.01 -15.62 -5.44
CA SER A 103 9.55 -14.30 -5.89
C SER A 103 8.09 -14.36 -6.35
N LEU A 104 7.30 -13.37 -5.92
CA LEU A 104 5.95 -13.07 -6.43
C LEU A 104 5.94 -11.76 -7.23
N TYR A 105 7.02 -11.45 -7.95
CA TYR A 105 7.14 -10.26 -8.77
C TYR A 105 7.76 -10.56 -10.15
N GLY A 106 7.33 -9.82 -11.16
CA GLY A 106 7.82 -10.01 -12.53
C GLY A 106 7.10 -11.14 -13.25
N SER A 107 7.82 -12.20 -13.64
CA SER A 107 7.27 -13.31 -14.42
C SER A 107 6.28 -14.22 -13.66
N HIS A 108 6.39 -14.24 -12.33
CA HIS A 108 5.55 -15.08 -11.47
C HIS A 108 4.99 -14.23 -10.33
N THR A 109 3.72 -13.90 -10.41
CA THR A 109 3.02 -13.07 -9.40
C THR A 109 2.16 -13.89 -8.44
N ARG A 110 1.95 -15.18 -8.76
CA ARG A 110 1.07 -16.09 -8.03
C ARG A 110 1.83 -17.35 -7.59
N PRO A 111 1.71 -17.80 -6.33
CA PRO A 111 2.20 -19.11 -5.93
C PRO A 111 1.56 -20.23 -6.77
N THR A 112 2.38 -21.18 -7.26
CA THR A 112 1.86 -22.33 -7.98
C THR A 112 1.38 -23.44 -7.01
N PRO A 113 0.53 -24.39 -7.45
CA PRO A 113 0.14 -25.54 -6.64
C PRO A 113 1.34 -26.35 -6.13
N GLU A 114 2.41 -26.48 -6.93
CA GLU A 114 3.64 -27.19 -6.55
C GLU A 114 4.36 -26.44 -5.42
N MET A 115 4.41 -25.10 -5.48
CA MET A 115 4.97 -24.29 -4.39
C MET A 115 4.15 -24.43 -3.10
N LEU A 116 2.86 -24.75 -3.18
CA LEU A 116 1.97 -24.92 -2.02
C LEU A 116 1.73 -26.38 -1.61
N SER A 117 2.35 -27.35 -2.26
CA SER A 117 2.10 -28.79 -2.00
C SER A 117 2.43 -29.23 -0.58
N ASN A 118 3.48 -28.67 0.03
CA ASN A 118 3.91 -28.97 1.41
C ASN A 118 3.56 -27.84 2.39
N VAL A 119 2.52 -27.04 2.09
CA VAL A 119 2.03 -25.95 2.92
C VAL A 119 0.64 -26.30 3.44
N ASP A 120 0.37 -26.01 4.70
CA ASP A 120 -0.94 -26.18 5.32
C ASP A 120 -1.67 -24.84 5.43
N VAL A 121 -0.94 -23.76 5.72
CA VAL A 121 -1.48 -22.41 5.90
C VAL A 121 -0.52 -21.37 5.33
N ILE A 122 -1.09 -20.29 4.78
CA ILE A 122 -0.34 -19.14 4.26
C ILE A 122 -0.57 -17.95 5.22
N VAL A 123 0.50 -17.36 5.72
CA VAL A 123 0.45 -16.11 6.50
C VAL A 123 0.85 -14.96 5.59
N PHE A 124 0.00 -13.95 5.50
CA PHE A 124 0.26 -12.72 4.75
C PHE A 124 0.50 -11.56 5.72
N ASP A 125 1.67 -10.93 5.65
CA ASP A 125 2.06 -9.81 6.51
C ASP A 125 2.89 -8.79 5.74
N ILE A 126 2.25 -7.78 5.16
CA ILE A 126 2.89 -6.71 4.38
C ILE A 126 2.22 -5.38 4.69
N GLN A 127 3.03 -4.31 4.84
CA GLN A 127 2.52 -2.95 5.00
C GLN A 127 2.11 -2.35 3.65
N ASP A 128 0.85 -1.98 3.52
CA ASP A 128 0.29 -1.23 2.40
C ASP A 128 0.30 0.28 2.67
N VAL A 129 0.03 1.08 1.63
CA VAL A 129 -0.09 2.54 1.73
C VAL A 129 -1.47 3.08 1.35
N GLY A 130 -2.45 2.20 1.17
CA GLY A 130 -3.86 2.58 0.96
C GLY A 130 -4.22 3.05 -0.44
N VAL A 131 -3.47 2.62 -1.45
CA VAL A 131 -3.65 3.08 -2.83
C VAL A 131 -3.71 1.88 -3.79
N ARG A 132 -4.74 1.85 -4.66
CA ARG A 132 -5.03 0.70 -5.55
C ARG A 132 -3.83 0.24 -6.36
N PHE A 133 -3.03 1.17 -6.88
CA PHE A 133 -1.89 0.83 -7.73
C PHE A 133 -0.61 0.47 -6.96
N TYR A 134 -0.66 0.44 -5.63
CA TYR A 134 0.44 -0.09 -4.84
C TYR A 134 0.39 -1.62 -4.88
N THR A 135 1.44 -2.24 -5.40
CA THR A 135 1.41 -3.63 -5.90
C THR A 135 1.17 -4.70 -4.85
N PHE A 136 1.28 -4.38 -3.56
CA PHE A 136 1.08 -5.36 -2.48
C PHE A 136 -0.38 -5.81 -2.34
N LEU A 137 -1.35 -4.96 -2.73
CA LEU A 137 -2.74 -5.38 -2.84
C LEU A 137 -2.92 -6.45 -3.94
N ALA A 138 -2.29 -6.24 -5.11
CA ALA A 138 -2.31 -7.23 -6.18
C ALA A 138 -1.63 -8.54 -5.74
N THR A 139 -0.49 -8.45 -5.03
CA THR A 139 0.17 -9.63 -4.45
C THR A 139 -0.77 -10.38 -3.51
N MET A 140 -1.53 -9.68 -2.64
CA MET A 140 -2.49 -10.33 -1.74
C MET A 140 -3.59 -11.05 -2.53
N GLN A 141 -4.15 -10.41 -3.54
CA GLN A 141 -5.17 -11.04 -4.38
C GLN A 141 -4.63 -12.29 -5.10
N GLU A 142 -3.43 -12.24 -5.66
CA GLU A 142 -2.80 -13.39 -6.32
C GLU A 142 -2.53 -14.55 -5.33
N VAL A 143 -2.16 -14.24 -4.09
CA VAL A 143 -2.01 -15.24 -3.02
C VAL A 143 -3.37 -15.85 -2.63
N MET A 144 -4.43 -15.04 -2.54
CA MET A 144 -5.78 -15.53 -2.28
C MET A 144 -6.28 -16.44 -3.42
N GLU A 145 -6.01 -16.09 -4.68
CA GLU A 145 -6.30 -16.98 -5.84
C GLU A 145 -5.56 -18.32 -5.72
N ALA A 146 -4.27 -18.30 -5.36
CA ALA A 146 -3.49 -19.51 -5.13
C ALA A 146 -4.04 -20.36 -3.97
N ALA A 147 -4.48 -19.71 -2.90
CA ALA A 147 -5.11 -20.36 -1.76
C ALA A 147 -6.40 -21.09 -2.15
N VAL A 148 -7.25 -20.48 -2.97
CA VAL A 148 -8.46 -21.13 -3.52
C VAL A 148 -8.11 -22.35 -4.37
N ILE A 149 -7.16 -22.19 -5.31
CA ILE A 149 -6.76 -23.27 -6.23
C ILE A 149 -6.18 -24.48 -5.45
N SER A 150 -5.34 -24.20 -4.46
CA SER A 150 -4.62 -25.21 -3.66
C SER A 150 -5.38 -25.64 -2.40
N LYS A 151 -6.57 -25.10 -2.14
CA LYS A 151 -7.40 -25.34 -0.95
C LYS A 151 -6.59 -25.15 0.34
N LYS A 152 -5.95 -23.99 0.46
CA LYS A 152 -5.17 -23.59 1.64
C LYS A 152 -5.87 -22.48 2.40
N GLU A 153 -5.77 -22.53 3.73
CA GLU A 153 -6.13 -21.42 4.59
C GLU A 153 -5.15 -20.25 4.39
N ILE A 154 -5.66 -19.02 4.42
CA ILE A 154 -4.84 -17.80 4.46
C ILE A 154 -5.16 -17.01 5.73
N ILE A 155 -4.12 -16.59 6.45
CA ILE A 155 -4.19 -15.72 7.61
C ILE A 155 -3.55 -14.38 7.23
N VAL A 156 -4.34 -13.32 7.23
CA VAL A 156 -3.87 -11.95 6.98
C VAL A 156 -3.63 -11.27 8.33
N LEU A 157 -2.38 -10.90 8.59
CA LEU A 157 -2.00 -10.10 9.76
C LEU A 157 -2.13 -8.62 9.36
N ASP A 158 -3.25 -8.01 9.73
CA ASP A 158 -3.61 -6.69 9.24
C ASP A 158 -2.69 -5.58 9.78
N ARG A 159 -2.55 -4.50 9.00
CA ARG A 159 -1.69 -3.36 9.33
C ARG A 159 -2.43 -2.05 9.12
N PRO A 160 -2.15 -1.01 9.95
CA PRO A 160 -2.75 0.30 9.77
C PRO A 160 -2.50 0.85 8.37
N ASN A 161 -3.53 1.47 7.78
CA ASN A 161 -3.40 2.15 6.49
C ASN A 161 -3.10 3.64 6.72
N PRO A 162 -1.94 4.17 6.27
CA PRO A 162 -1.59 5.58 6.47
C PRO A 162 -2.47 6.54 5.67
N ASN A 163 -3.13 6.09 4.59
CA ASN A 163 -4.13 6.82 3.81
C ASN A 163 -5.56 6.28 4.04
N GLY A 164 -5.82 5.64 5.19
CA GLY A 164 -7.09 4.99 5.51
C GLY A 164 -8.26 5.95 5.80
N TYR A 165 -8.00 7.23 5.96
CA TYR A 165 -8.93 8.25 6.49
C TYR A 165 -9.70 9.02 5.41
N TYR A 166 -9.58 8.65 4.14
CA TYR A 166 -10.37 9.21 3.04
C TYR A 166 -10.49 8.23 1.87
N ILE A 167 -11.43 8.52 0.97
CA ILE A 167 -11.68 7.75 -0.26
C ILE A 167 -11.73 8.75 -1.40
N ASP A 168 -10.93 8.53 -2.46
CA ASP A 168 -10.91 9.44 -3.61
C ASP A 168 -10.38 8.79 -4.90
N GLY A 169 -10.65 9.46 -6.00
CA GLY A 169 -10.20 9.07 -7.33
C GLY A 169 -11.13 8.10 -8.05
N PRO A 170 -10.92 7.89 -9.35
CA PRO A 170 -11.76 7.01 -10.16
C PRO A 170 -11.77 5.56 -9.65
N VAL A 171 -12.94 4.96 -9.61
CA VAL A 171 -13.10 3.51 -9.44
C VAL A 171 -12.71 2.81 -10.74
N MET A 172 -11.95 1.73 -10.65
CA MET A 172 -11.61 0.92 -11.82
C MET A 172 -12.81 0.06 -12.23
N THR A 173 -13.46 0.41 -13.32
CA THR A 173 -14.66 -0.26 -13.81
C THR A 173 -14.45 -1.03 -15.13
N ASP A 174 -13.33 -0.79 -15.83
CA ASP A 174 -13.03 -1.46 -17.10
C ASP A 174 -12.04 -2.63 -16.89
N PRO A 175 -12.49 -3.90 -17.01
CA PRO A 175 -11.62 -5.06 -16.88
C PRO A 175 -10.46 -5.11 -17.88
N LYS A 176 -10.53 -4.40 -19.00
CA LYS A 176 -9.44 -4.31 -19.99
C LYS A 176 -8.21 -3.57 -19.45
N LEU A 177 -8.38 -2.79 -18.38
CA LEU A 177 -7.30 -2.07 -17.70
C LEU A 177 -6.71 -2.86 -16.54
N TYR A 178 -7.28 -4.02 -16.19
CA TYR A 178 -6.76 -4.85 -15.11
C TYR A 178 -5.31 -5.23 -15.37
N SER A 179 -4.50 -5.06 -14.34
CA SER A 179 -3.06 -5.31 -14.38
C SER A 179 -2.53 -5.37 -12.95
N PHE A 180 -1.25 -5.66 -12.78
CA PHE A 180 -0.64 -5.72 -11.44
C PHE A 180 -0.69 -4.38 -10.66
N VAL A 181 -0.96 -3.24 -11.34
CA VAL A 181 -1.23 -1.93 -10.68
C VAL A 181 -2.73 -1.66 -10.45
N GLY A 182 -3.59 -2.68 -10.58
CA GLY A 182 -5.01 -2.60 -10.26
C GLY A 182 -5.79 -3.73 -10.90
N GLN A 183 -6.40 -4.59 -10.09
CA GLN A 183 -7.18 -5.75 -10.51
C GLN A 183 -8.59 -5.74 -9.88
N LEU A 184 -8.90 -4.74 -9.06
CA LEU A 184 -10.13 -4.69 -8.28
C LEU A 184 -10.98 -3.46 -8.66
N PRO A 185 -12.31 -3.57 -8.60
CA PRO A 185 -13.23 -2.46 -8.88
C PRO A 185 -13.32 -1.49 -7.68
N ILE A 186 -12.20 -0.89 -7.31
CA ILE A 186 -12.07 0.03 -6.19
C ILE A 186 -11.46 1.37 -6.65
N PRO A 187 -11.64 2.46 -5.89
CA PRO A 187 -11.05 3.76 -6.20
C PRO A 187 -9.53 3.77 -6.01
N ILE A 188 -8.88 4.82 -6.48
CA ILE A 188 -7.42 5.00 -6.30
C ILE A 188 -7.08 4.97 -4.81
N VAL A 189 -7.70 5.83 -4.00
CA VAL A 189 -7.58 5.79 -2.54
C VAL A 189 -8.82 5.08 -2.01
N HIS A 190 -8.62 3.89 -1.46
CA HIS A 190 -9.74 2.99 -1.15
C HIS A 190 -10.22 3.06 0.31
N GLY A 191 -9.48 3.71 1.22
CA GLY A 191 -9.88 3.90 2.60
C GLY A 191 -10.06 2.60 3.41
N CYS A 192 -9.40 1.51 3.04
CA CYS A 192 -9.44 0.21 3.72
C CYS A 192 -8.04 -0.24 4.12
N THR A 193 -7.94 -1.09 5.13
CA THR A 193 -6.73 -1.90 5.36
C THR A 193 -6.68 -3.09 4.42
N LEU A 194 -5.54 -3.80 4.33
CA LEU A 194 -5.46 -5.04 3.55
C LEU A 194 -6.37 -6.14 4.13
N GLY A 195 -6.53 -6.22 5.45
CA GLY A 195 -7.46 -7.17 6.07
C GLY A 195 -8.91 -6.93 5.67
N GLU A 196 -9.34 -5.67 5.61
CA GLU A 196 -10.68 -5.29 5.14
C GLU A 196 -10.85 -5.59 3.65
N LEU A 197 -9.83 -5.30 2.82
CA LEU A 197 -9.85 -5.65 1.40
C LEU A 197 -9.87 -7.17 1.17
N ALA A 198 -9.13 -7.94 1.95
CA ALA A 198 -9.19 -9.41 1.86
C ALA A 198 -10.61 -9.94 2.11
N LYS A 199 -11.28 -9.42 3.16
CA LYS A 199 -12.69 -9.76 3.42
C LYS A 199 -13.61 -9.31 2.29
N MET A 200 -13.38 -8.13 1.72
CA MET A 200 -14.17 -7.59 0.60
C MET A 200 -13.99 -8.43 -0.66
N ILE A 201 -12.75 -8.80 -1.02
CA ILE A 201 -12.44 -9.68 -2.15
C ILE A 201 -13.20 -11.00 -2.04
N ASN A 202 -13.19 -11.61 -0.84
CA ASN A 202 -13.91 -12.85 -0.56
C ASN A 202 -15.43 -12.67 -0.63
N GLY A 203 -15.94 -11.62 0.04
CA GLY A 203 -17.38 -11.42 0.22
C GLY A 203 -18.11 -10.95 -1.04
N GLU A 204 -17.44 -10.15 -1.88
CA GLU A 204 -18.00 -9.70 -3.17
C GLU A 204 -17.73 -10.70 -4.32
N GLY A 205 -17.01 -11.80 -4.03
CA GLY A 205 -16.71 -12.84 -5.04
C GLY A 205 -15.78 -12.34 -6.14
N TRP A 206 -14.77 -11.54 -5.79
CA TRP A 206 -13.83 -10.96 -6.77
C TRP A 206 -12.68 -11.91 -7.14
N LEU A 207 -12.60 -13.09 -6.53
CA LEU A 207 -11.71 -14.16 -6.96
C LEU A 207 -12.28 -14.90 -8.18
N SER A 208 -11.42 -15.55 -8.95
CA SER A 208 -11.77 -16.27 -10.17
C SER A 208 -12.88 -17.31 -9.93
N GLY A 209 -13.91 -17.29 -10.79
CA GLY A 209 -15.04 -18.18 -10.65
C GLY A 209 -15.96 -17.84 -9.48
N LYS A 210 -15.88 -16.64 -8.92
CA LYS A 210 -16.63 -16.18 -7.72
C LYS A 210 -16.44 -17.10 -6.52
N LYS A 211 -15.26 -17.70 -6.40
CA LYS A 211 -14.88 -18.57 -5.27
C LYS A 211 -14.43 -17.71 -4.10
N SER A 212 -14.40 -18.30 -2.91
CA SER A 212 -13.83 -17.73 -1.70
C SER A 212 -12.74 -18.65 -1.16
N CYS A 213 -11.71 -18.09 -0.52
CA CYS A 213 -10.72 -18.85 0.23
C CYS A 213 -11.10 -18.92 1.71
N GLU A 214 -10.58 -19.90 2.42
CA GLU A 214 -10.64 -19.96 3.89
C GLU A 214 -9.73 -18.84 4.41
N LEU A 215 -10.35 -17.78 4.99
CA LEU A 215 -9.69 -16.53 5.35
C LEU A 215 -9.88 -16.22 6.83
N THR A 216 -8.76 -16.06 7.54
CA THR A 216 -8.71 -15.47 8.87
C THR A 216 -8.01 -14.12 8.80
N VAL A 217 -8.56 -13.08 9.40
CA VAL A 217 -7.92 -11.77 9.54
C VAL A 217 -7.62 -11.51 11.01
N ILE A 218 -6.37 -11.23 11.34
CA ILE A 218 -5.96 -10.77 12.68
C ILE A 218 -5.93 -9.24 12.62
N PRO A 219 -6.90 -8.55 13.22
CA PRO A 219 -7.04 -7.10 13.09
C PRO A 219 -5.95 -6.36 13.87
N CYS A 220 -5.74 -5.08 13.53
CA CYS A 220 -4.96 -4.16 14.34
C CYS A 220 -5.66 -3.90 15.68
N SER A 221 -4.92 -3.62 16.75
CA SER A 221 -5.51 -3.14 18.00
C SER A 221 -5.39 -1.61 18.11
N ALA A 222 -6.35 -0.97 18.78
CA ALA A 222 -6.42 0.48 19.00
C ALA A 222 -6.27 1.33 17.71
N TYR A 223 -6.63 0.79 16.56
CA TYR A 223 -6.65 1.48 15.27
C TYR A 223 -8.07 1.91 14.92
N THR A 224 -8.20 3.09 14.32
CA THR A 224 -9.38 3.58 13.63
C THR A 224 -8.96 4.17 12.30
N HIS A 225 -9.86 4.32 11.36
CA HIS A 225 -9.54 4.96 10.07
C HIS A 225 -9.09 6.42 10.23
N ASN A 226 -9.50 7.12 11.29
CA ASN A 226 -9.03 8.47 11.62
C ASN A 226 -7.66 8.52 12.31
N SER A 227 -7.11 7.38 12.71
CA SER A 227 -5.85 7.34 13.44
C SER A 227 -4.70 7.88 12.61
N TYR A 228 -3.80 8.65 13.23
CA TYR A 228 -2.50 8.93 12.67
C TYR A 228 -1.60 7.72 12.93
N PHE A 229 -0.94 7.24 11.89
CA PHE A 229 0.02 6.15 12.01
C PHE A 229 1.23 6.44 11.14
N GLU A 230 2.36 6.69 11.78
CA GLU A 230 3.64 6.82 11.10
C GLU A 230 4.25 5.43 10.88
N LEU A 231 4.62 5.14 9.65
CA LEU A 231 5.20 3.84 9.32
C LEU A 231 6.62 3.72 9.91
N PRO A 232 6.87 2.73 10.78
CA PRO A 232 8.19 2.57 11.42
C PRO A 232 9.26 2.10 10.44
N ILE A 233 8.85 1.53 9.32
CA ILE A 233 9.71 1.04 8.24
C ILE A 233 9.15 1.57 6.92
N LYS A 234 10.01 2.14 6.09
CA LYS A 234 9.62 2.60 4.76
C LYS A 234 9.04 1.42 3.94
N PRO A 235 7.85 1.58 3.34
CA PRO A 235 7.18 0.49 2.64
C PRO A 235 7.83 0.18 1.28
N SER A 236 8.57 1.12 0.72
CA SER A 236 9.38 0.93 -0.49
C SER A 236 10.59 1.87 -0.49
N PRO A 237 11.63 1.57 -1.29
CA PRO A 237 12.79 2.45 -1.42
C PRO A 237 12.43 3.89 -1.84
N ASN A 238 11.37 4.05 -2.65
CA ASN A 238 10.92 5.36 -3.16
C ASN A 238 9.82 6.02 -2.32
N LEU A 239 9.39 5.43 -1.22
CA LEU A 239 8.47 6.05 -0.25
C LEU A 239 9.16 6.14 1.12
N PRO A 240 10.18 7.02 1.26
CA PRO A 240 11.06 7.03 2.42
C PRO A 240 10.43 7.59 3.70
N ASN A 241 9.33 8.34 3.61
CA ASN A 241 8.68 9.02 4.74
C ASN A 241 7.20 9.32 4.46
N MET A 242 6.50 9.86 5.47
CA MET A 242 5.06 10.14 5.38
C MET A 242 4.70 11.17 4.31
N THR A 243 5.56 12.17 4.04
CA THR A 243 5.32 13.14 2.96
C THR A 243 5.22 12.44 1.59
N SER A 244 6.13 11.53 1.30
CA SER A 244 6.07 10.74 0.05
C SER A 244 4.85 9.82 0.00
N ILE A 245 4.45 9.23 1.11
CA ILE A 245 3.28 8.35 1.22
C ILE A 245 1.98 9.14 0.99
N TYR A 246 1.85 10.34 1.56
CA TYR A 246 0.68 11.21 1.36
C TYR A 246 0.61 11.81 -0.05
N ALA A 247 1.77 12.07 -0.68
CA ALA A 247 1.82 12.56 -2.05
C ALA A 247 1.60 11.46 -3.10
N TYR A 248 1.88 10.20 -2.75
CA TYR A 248 1.87 9.07 -3.66
C TYR A 248 0.55 8.89 -4.43
N PRO A 249 -0.66 9.01 -3.83
CA PRO A 249 -1.92 8.91 -4.56
C PRO A 249 -2.04 9.85 -5.74
N SER A 250 -1.49 11.07 -5.61
CA SER A 250 -1.53 12.10 -6.65
C SER A 250 -0.34 12.00 -7.62
N LEU A 251 0.86 11.77 -7.10
CA LEU A 251 2.08 11.80 -7.91
C LEU A 251 2.32 10.52 -8.71
N CYS A 252 1.79 9.37 -8.30
CA CYS A 252 1.97 8.14 -9.06
C CYS A 252 1.32 8.20 -10.46
N LEU A 253 0.28 9.00 -10.66
CA LEU A 253 -0.31 9.24 -11.98
C LEU A 253 0.70 9.81 -13.00
N PHE A 254 1.72 10.53 -12.52
CA PHE A 254 2.78 11.05 -13.39
C PHE A 254 3.67 9.95 -14.00
N GLU A 255 3.67 8.75 -13.50
CA GLU A 255 4.44 7.63 -14.09
C GLU A 255 3.94 7.26 -15.50
N GLY A 256 2.72 7.65 -15.87
CA GLY A 256 2.22 7.57 -17.24
C GLY A 256 2.55 8.79 -18.10
N THR A 257 3.34 9.75 -17.58
CA THR A 257 3.70 11.01 -18.23
C THR A 257 5.21 11.16 -18.40
N CYS A 258 5.63 12.24 -19.07
CA CYS A 258 7.04 12.59 -19.20
C CYS A 258 7.60 13.38 -18.00
N ILE A 259 6.87 13.54 -16.89
CA ILE A 259 7.30 14.34 -15.75
C ILE A 259 8.10 13.49 -14.76
N SER A 260 9.23 14.00 -14.29
CA SER A 260 9.97 13.39 -13.17
C SER A 260 9.24 13.66 -11.85
N ILE A 261 9.11 12.64 -11.03
CA ILE A 261 8.53 12.70 -9.69
C ILE A 261 9.61 12.56 -8.59
N GLY A 262 10.82 13.01 -8.91
CA GLY A 262 11.94 12.98 -7.97
C GLY A 262 12.60 11.62 -7.80
N ARG A 263 12.22 10.58 -8.54
CA ARG A 263 12.97 9.32 -8.56
C ARG A 263 14.42 9.58 -8.99
N GLY A 264 15.37 8.88 -8.39
CA GLY A 264 16.79 9.15 -8.61
C GLY A 264 17.30 10.38 -7.85
N THR A 265 16.58 10.84 -6.84
CA THR A 265 17.00 11.92 -5.92
C THR A 265 16.75 11.51 -4.47
N ASN A 266 17.15 12.37 -3.51
CA ASN A 266 16.86 12.17 -2.09
C ASN A 266 15.39 12.44 -1.71
N LEU A 267 14.57 12.95 -2.65
CA LEU A 267 13.17 13.35 -2.42
C LEU A 267 12.22 12.68 -3.45
N PRO A 268 12.23 11.33 -3.59
CA PRO A 268 11.29 10.66 -4.46
C PRO A 268 9.86 10.84 -3.96
N PHE A 269 8.92 11.11 -4.87
CA PHE A 269 7.52 11.46 -4.57
C PHE A 269 7.34 12.64 -3.61
N GLN A 270 8.33 13.53 -3.53
CA GLN A 270 8.28 14.75 -2.73
C GLN A 270 8.63 15.99 -3.55
N GLN A 271 8.92 15.80 -4.82
CA GLN A 271 9.13 16.86 -5.81
C GLN A 271 8.84 16.32 -7.20
N PHE A 272 8.42 17.20 -8.10
CA PHE A 272 8.11 16.81 -9.47
C PHE A 272 8.34 17.98 -10.43
N GLY A 273 8.70 17.66 -11.67
CA GLY A 273 9.00 18.65 -12.68
C GLY A 273 9.71 18.09 -13.90
N PHE A 274 10.26 18.99 -14.72
CA PHE A 274 10.96 18.65 -15.95
C PHE A 274 12.00 19.74 -16.30
N PRO A 275 12.93 19.49 -17.24
CA PRO A 275 13.89 20.51 -17.68
C PRO A 275 13.19 21.77 -18.23
N ASN A 276 13.67 22.95 -17.81
CA ASN A 276 13.11 24.25 -18.18
C ASN A 276 11.66 24.50 -17.76
N CYS A 277 11.12 23.74 -16.80
CA CYS A 277 9.82 24.04 -16.21
C CYS A 277 9.82 25.46 -15.61
N LYS A 278 8.77 26.23 -15.92
CA LYS A 278 8.59 27.61 -15.42
C LYS A 278 7.70 27.66 -14.17
N ARG A 279 7.33 26.51 -13.61
CA ARG A 279 6.47 26.38 -12.43
C ARG A 279 7.27 25.85 -11.25
N GLY A 280 7.06 26.47 -10.09
CA GLY A 280 7.72 26.10 -8.85
C GLY A 280 9.15 26.62 -8.71
N GLU A 281 9.71 26.45 -7.51
CA GLU A 281 11.00 27.03 -7.09
C GLU A 281 12.06 25.99 -6.80
N THR A 282 11.73 24.70 -6.87
CA THR A 282 12.71 23.64 -6.63
C THR A 282 13.50 23.31 -7.88
N SER A 283 14.74 22.87 -7.66
CA SER A 283 15.59 22.33 -8.73
C SER A 283 16.21 21.03 -8.26
N PHE A 284 16.26 20.04 -9.15
CA PHE A 284 16.82 18.73 -8.85
C PHE A 284 17.35 18.06 -10.12
N THR A 285 18.33 17.18 -9.95
CA THR A 285 18.90 16.41 -11.07
C THR A 285 18.76 14.93 -10.73
N PRO A 286 17.86 14.20 -11.40
CA PRO A 286 17.74 12.75 -11.24
C PRO A 286 19.05 12.05 -11.62
N LYS A 287 19.44 11.04 -10.85
CA LYS A 287 20.58 10.16 -11.15
C LYS A 287 20.19 8.73 -10.86
N GLU A 288 20.82 7.80 -11.51
CA GLU A 288 20.68 6.41 -11.13
C GLU A 288 21.10 6.21 -9.67
N ILE A 289 20.28 5.50 -8.89
CA ILE A 289 20.58 5.07 -7.52
C ILE A 289 20.40 3.55 -7.49
N PRO A 290 21.50 2.78 -7.43
CA PRO A 290 21.44 1.33 -7.42
C PRO A 290 20.53 0.80 -6.29
N GLY A 291 19.66 -0.16 -6.61
CA GLY A 291 18.70 -0.75 -5.67
C GLY A 291 17.55 0.18 -5.25
N VAL A 292 17.40 1.38 -5.86
CA VAL A 292 16.32 2.33 -5.57
C VAL A 292 15.64 2.81 -6.84
N SER A 293 16.40 3.31 -7.82
CA SER A 293 15.86 3.88 -9.06
C SER A 293 16.85 3.70 -10.19
N THR A 294 16.56 2.82 -11.13
CA THR A 294 17.27 2.65 -12.40
C THR A 294 16.57 3.48 -13.48
N ASN A 295 17.34 4.13 -14.36
CA ASN A 295 16.84 4.95 -15.47
C ASN A 295 15.74 5.96 -15.08
N PRO A 296 15.96 6.86 -14.12
CA PRO A 296 14.96 7.85 -13.74
C PRO A 296 14.69 8.83 -14.89
N PRO A 297 13.44 9.29 -15.09
CA PRO A 297 13.15 10.30 -16.09
C PRO A 297 14.03 11.54 -15.94
N PHE A 298 14.59 12.02 -17.09
CA PHE A 298 15.54 13.14 -17.14
C PHE A 298 16.83 12.89 -16.37
N GLU A 299 17.34 11.68 -16.41
CA GLU A 299 18.61 11.36 -15.78
C GLU A 299 19.71 12.33 -16.20
N ASN A 300 20.51 12.81 -15.24
CA ASN A 300 21.60 13.78 -15.41
C ASN A 300 21.18 15.15 -15.98
N GLN A 301 19.89 15.46 -16.07
CA GLN A 301 19.38 16.74 -16.54
C GLN A 301 18.84 17.57 -15.36
N LEU A 302 19.14 18.86 -15.33
CA LEU A 302 18.57 19.78 -14.33
C LEU A 302 17.09 19.99 -14.60
N CYS A 303 16.24 19.47 -13.74
CA CYS A 303 14.81 19.70 -13.69
C CYS A 303 14.52 20.88 -12.78
N LYS A 304 13.46 21.65 -13.13
CA LYS A 304 12.80 22.61 -12.26
C LYS A 304 11.37 22.17 -12.00
N GLY A 305 10.80 22.53 -10.86
CA GLY A 305 9.44 22.10 -10.55
C GLY A 305 8.98 22.46 -9.15
N ILE A 306 8.07 21.68 -8.62
CA ILE A 306 7.39 21.92 -7.36
C ILE A 306 7.91 20.93 -6.33
N LYS A 307 8.22 21.42 -5.13
CA LYS A 307 8.47 20.58 -3.94
C LYS A 307 7.15 20.42 -3.18
N VAL A 308 6.87 19.19 -2.75
CA VAL A 308 5.67 18.86 -1.99
C VAL A 308 5.94 19.00 -0.50
N SER A 309 5.01 19.64 0.19
CA SER A 309 4.94 19.67 1.64
C SER A 309 3.47 19.66 2.07
N PHE A 310 3.21 19.14 3.24
CA PHE A 310 1.88 19.12 3.85
C PHE A 310 1.99 19.74 5.25
N GLU A 311 1.12 20.69 5.54
CA GLU A 311 0.89 21.21 6.90
C GLU A 311 -0.02 20.24 7.67
N GLU A 312 -1.02 19.68 6.97
CA GLU A 312 -1.96 18.69 7.48
C GLU A 312 -2.07 17.50 6.50
N ARG A 313 -2.60 16.39 6.97
CA ARG A 313 -2.86 15.22 6.11
C ARG A 313 -3.84 15.59 4.98
N PRO A 314 -3.54 15.27 3.71
CA PRO A 314 -4.46 15.58 2.60
C PRO A 314 -5.71 14.73 2.69
N THR A 315 -6.88 15.33 2.55
CA THR A 315 -8.19 14.66 2.57
C THR A 315 -8.71 14.28 1.19
N GLN A 316 -7.93 14.56 0.15
CA GLN A 316 -8.22 14.22 -1.24
C GLN A 316 -6.93 14.17 -2.07
N MET A 317 -6.97 13.50 -3.21
CA MET A 317 -5.91 13.56 -4.21
C MET A 317 -5.82 14.97 -4.79
N ASN A 318 -4.61 15.42 -5.06
CA ASN A 318 -4.37 16.73 -5.68
C ASN A 318 -4.22 16.56 -7.21
N LEU A 319 -5.28 16.83 -7.96
CA LEU A 319 -5.23 16.82 -9.42
C LEU A 319 -4.63 18.09 -10.00
N SER A 320 -4.63 19.21 -9.25
CA SER A 320 -4.09 20.47 -9.72
C SER A 320 -2.61 20.37 -10.10
N TRP A 321 -1.86 19.48 -9.45
CA TRP A 321 -0.45 19.22 -9.80
C TRP A 321 -0.32 18.68 -11.23
N LEU A 322 -1.14 17.67 -11.56
CA LEU A 322 -1.13 17.05 -12.88
C LEU A 322 -1.60 18.03 -13.96
N MET A 323 -2.67 18.77 -13.69
CA MET A 323 -3.21 19.80 -14.58
C MET A 323 -2.21 20.96 -14.80
N THR A 324 -1.53 21.39 -13.73
CA THR A 324 -0.47 22.42 -13.80
C THR A 324 0.71 21.97 -14.65
N MET A 325 1.19 20.75 -14.46
CA MET A 325 2.29 20.23 -15.28
C MET A 325 1.84 20.04 -16.73
N TYR A 326 0.65 19.52 -16.97
CA TYR A 326 0.10 19.42 -18.32
C TYR A 326 0.03 20.80 -19.00
N SER A 327 -0.56 21.81 -18.35
CA SER A 327 -0.69 23.15 -18.90
C SER A 327 0.66 23.83 -19.17
N SER A 328 1.70 23.49 -18.39
CA SER A 328 3.03 24.10 -18.49
C SER A 328 3.96 23.38 -19.45
N TYR A 329 3.71 22.10 -19.75
CA TYR A 329 4.58 21.32 -20.62
C TYR A 329 4.51 21.78 -22.07
N PRO A 330 5.65 22.04 -22.74
CA PRO A 330 5.65 22.66 -24.06
C PRO A 330 4.91 21.86 -25.15
N ASN A 331 5.11 20.54 -25.17
CA ASN A 331 4.50 19.65 -26.17
C ASN A 331 3.41 18.79 -25.55
N LYS A 332 2.16 19.22 -25.67
CA LYS A 332 0.98 18.54 -25.09
C LYS A 332 0.80 17.10 -25.58
N GLU A 333 1.12 16.84 -26.83
CA GLU A 333 0.98 15.49 -27.43
C GLU A 333 1.94 14.47 -26.81
N LYS A 334 3.12 14.95 -26.33
CA LYS A 334 4.14 14.12 -25.69
C LYS A 334 4.00 14.04 -24.16
N PHE A 335 3.06 14.80 -23.56
CA PHE A 335 2.93 14.84 -22.10
C PHE A 335 2.60 13.46 -21.53
N PHE A 336 1.59 12.79 -22.05
CA PHE A 336 1.28 11.40 -21.69
C PHE A 336 2.20 10.46 -22.47
N SER A 337 3.41 10.23 -21.96
CA SER A 337 4.44 9.42 -22.62
C SER A 337 4.06 7.94 -22.69
N SER A 338 3.24 7.46 -21.76
CA SER A 338 2.67 6.12 -21.74
C SER A 338 1.16 6.17 -21.43
N PRO A 339 0.32 6.55 -22.44
CA PRO A 339 -1.12 6.75 -22.23
C PRO A 339 -1.83 5.51 -21.67
N GLY A 340 -1.46 4.32 -22.16
CA GLY A 340 -2.05 3.06 -21.69
C GLY A 340 -1.68 2.74 -20.24
N PHE A 341 -0.47 3.09 -19.80
CA PHE A 341 -0.08 2.92 -18.39
C PHE A 341 -0.77 3.96 -17.50
N PHE A 342 -0.88 5.21 -17.96
CA PHE A 342 -1.67 6.21 -17.25
C PHE A 342 -3.12 5.75 -17.05
N ASP A 343 -3.75 5.22 -18.09
CA ASP A 343 -5.15 4.74 -18.02
C ASP A 343 -5.30 3.57 -17.03
N LYS A 344 -4.29 2.69 -16.93
CA LYS A 344 -4.25 1.62 -15.91
C LYS A 344 -4.14 2.19 -14.48
N LEU A 345 -3.26 3.17 -14.26
CA LEU A 345 -3.14 3.84 -12.95
C LEU A 345 -4.44 4.60 -12.59
N ALA A 346 -4.99 5.34 -13.53
CA ALA A 346 -6.24 6.06 -13.32
C ALA A 346 -7.46 5.12 -13.14
N GLY A 347 -7.42 3.92 -13.73
CA GLY A 347 -8.54 2.97 -13.75
C GLY A 347 -9.57 3.26 -14.84
N ASN A 348 -9.33 4.26 -15.68
CA ASN A 348 -10.12 4.59 -16.86
C ASN A 348 -9.30 5.47 -17.83
N SER A 349 -9.76 5.56 -19.07
CA SER A 349 -9.18 6.47 -20.07
C SER A 349 -9.80 7.87 -20.07
N LEU A 350 -10.80 8.13 -19.21
CA LEU A 350 -11.55 9.39 -19.20
C LEU A 350 -10.71 10.52 -18.58
N LEU A 351 -10.06 10.26 -17.44
CA LEU A 351 -9.27 11.26 -16.71
C LEU A 351 -8.23 11.94 -17.61
N ARG A 352 -7.46 11.16 -18.35
CA ARG A 352 -6.46 11.69 -19.29
C ARG A 352 -7.08 12.59 -20.37
N LYS A 353 -8.21 12.16 -20.93
CA LYS A 353 -8.93 12.91 -21.98
C LYS A 353 -9.53 14.21 -21.44
N GLN A 354 -10.02 14.22 -20.20
CA GLN A 354 -10.56 15.40 -19.56
C GLN A 354 -9.46 16.44 -19.30
N ILE A 355 -8.31 16.00 -18.76
CA ILE A 355 -7.13 16.88 -18.57
C ILE A 355 -6.69 17.47 -19.91
N ALA A 356 -6.61 16.66 -20.96
CA ALA A 356 -6.20 17.12 -22.29
C ALA A 356 -7.19 18.15 -22.91
N LYS A 357 -8.46 18.07 -22.55
CA LYS A 357 -9.49 19.02 -22.97
C LYS A 357 -9.57 20.28 -22.09
N GLY A 358 -8.80 20.36 -20.99
CA GLY A 358 -8.85 21.48 -20.07
C GLY A 358 -10.11 21.55 -19.22
N ILE A 359 -10.76 20.41 -18.97
CA ILE A 359 -11.92 20.32 -18.07
C ILE A 359 -11.46 20.69 -16.65
N SER A 360 -12.27 21.41 -15.91
CA SER A 360 -11.97 21.85 -14.54
C SER A 360 -11.85 20.66 -13.57
N GLU A 361 -11.11 20.84 -12.48
CA GLU A 361 -10.94 19.80 -11.46
C GLU A 361 -12.29 19.36 -10.87
N ASP A 362 -13.20 20.32 -10.60
CA ASP A 362 -14.52 20.04 -10.03
C ASP A 362 -15.39 19.19 -10.98
N GLU A 363 -15.40 19.53 -12.27
CA GLU A 363 -16.10 18.75 -13.29
C GLU A 363 -15.49 17.35 -13.43
N ILE A 364 -14.16 17.22 -13.39
CA ILE A 364 -13.48 15.93 -13.41
C ILE A 364 -13.92 15.10 -12.19
N ARG A 365 -13.87 15.67 -10.99
CA ARG A 365 -14.26 15.01 -9.74
C ARG A 365 -15.73 14.57 -9.75
N ALA A 366 -16.61 15.35 -10.33
CA ALA A 366 -18.02 15.00 -10.47
C ALA A 366 -18.24 13.70 -11.25
N THR A 367 -17.35 13.36 -12.20
CA THR A 367 -17.50 12.16 -13.05
C THR A 367 -17.38 10.83 -12.34
N TRP A 368 -16.72 10.76 -11.20
CA TRP A 368 -16.55 9.51 -10.44
C TRP A 368 -17.36 9.45 -9.13
N GLN A 369 -18.12 10.50 -8.77
CA GLN A 369 -18.86 10.52 -7.50
C GLN A 369 -19.89 9.39 -7.38
N LYS A 370 -20.58 9.06 -8.47
CA LYS A 370 -21.56 7.95 -8.49
C LYS A 370 -20.88 6.62 -8.12
N ASP A 371 -19.74 6.34 -8.72
CA ASP A 371 -19.00 5.08 -8.50
C ASP A 371 -18.39 5.06 -7.10
N LEU A 372 -17.88 6.21 -6.61
CA LEU A 372 -17.40 6.32 -5.22
C LEU A 372 -18.53 6.04 -4.21
N ASN A 373 -19.73 6.57 -4.44
CA ASN A 373 -20.86 6.33 -3.55
C ASN A 373 -21.26 4.85 -3.55
N SER A 374 -21.25 4.19 -4.72
CA SER A 374 -21.47 2.75 -4.80
C SER A 374 -20.40 1.95 -4.07
N TYR A 375 -19.13 2.33 -4.22
CA TYR A 375 -18.03 1.69 -3.50
C TYR A 375 -18.15 1.87 -1.98
N LYS A 376 -18.51 3.05 -1.48
CA LYS A 376 -18.70 3.31 -0.05
C LYS A 376 -19.71 2.35 0.58
N VAL A 377 -20.80 2.05 -0.15
CA VAL A 377 -21.83 1.07 0.31
C VAL A 377 -21.24 -0.34 0.41
N ILE A 378 -20.43 -0.75 -0.57
CA ILE A 378 -19.74 -2.06 -0.53
C ILE A 378 -18.75 -2.08 0.64
N ARG A 379 -17.89 -1.06 0.75
CA ARG A 379 -16.85 -0.94 1.76
C ARG A 379 -17.40 -1.09 3.19
N GLN A 380 -18.53 -0.47 3.48
CA GLN A 380 -19.15 -0.47 4.81
C GLN A 380 -19.43 -1.88 5.37
N LYS A 381 -19.67 -2.87 4.50
CA LYS A 381 -19.93 -4.27 4.90
C LYS A 381 -18.70 -4.98 5.47
N TYR A 382 -17.50 -4.49 5.16
CA TYR A 382 -16.24 -5.18 5.43
C TYR A 382 -15.32 -4.45 6.41
N LEU A 383 -15.76 -3.31 6.93
CA LEU A 383 -14.99 -2.56 7.92
C LEU A 383 -14.77 -3.38 9.20
N LEU A 384 -13.54 -3.35 9.68
CA LEU A 384 -13.10 -3.95 10.93
C LEU A 384 -12.90 -2.91 12.03
N TYR A 385 -12.83 -1.64 11.65
CA TYR A 385 -12.45 -0.55 12.54
C TYR A 385 -13.45 0.59 12.45
N PRO A 386 -13.54 1.43 13.53
CA PRO A 386 -14.31 2.67 13.47
C PRO A 386 -13.89 3.52 12.28
N ASP A 387 -14.89 3.99 11.53
CA ASP A 387 -14.69 4.71 10.28
C ASP A 387 -14.39 6.21 10.51
N PHE A 388 -13.99 6.89 9.45
CA PHE A 388 -13.93 8.35 9.39
C PHE A 388 -15.31 8.90 9.01
N ASN A 389 -15.62 10.12 9.50
CA ASN A 389 -16.88 10.83 9.24
C ASN A 389 -16.86 11.49 7.86
#